data_09374d068972c6da5b056dc78e44beae
#
_entry.id   09374d068972c6da5b056dc78e44beae
#
_cell.length_a   1.000
_cell.length_b   1.000
_cell.length_c   1.000
_cell.angle_alpha   90.00
_cell.angle_beta   90.00
_cell.angle_gamma   90.00
#
_symmetry.space_group_name_H-M   'P 1'
#
loop_
_entity.id
_entity.type
_entity.pdbx_description
1 polymer ?
#
loop_
_entity_poly.entity_id
_entity_poly.type
_entity_poly.pdbx_seq_one_letter_code
_entity_poly.pdbx_strand_id
1 'polypeptide(L)'
;MAMRRKKLSEQVEEKVTKTIRKKQEEPEYDGSDITVSTGSTLLDLAITGGRFREGGVPLGILVEIFGPSGAGKTVLLCQLAANIQKLGGEVKFYDPEARLNKQFARMFGLEVREDDYDIPDTVTQIFDGIRDWMKKEEKNDILRGIFADSLAALSTEMEMTEGDKMGMRRAKEFSQELRKTCRIIKQKNLLMACSNQVRKNLDAGPYGAKYTTPGGEAIGFYSSLRLRCFSSERIKVKKKIRRKEQERVIGVRTEVEVFKSSVWKPFRRADVYILFDYGIDDVRGNLRYVKTVTGDTVYRIGDTKLSKSLNESILIVEEDGLEQELKEEVINLWNEVEAHFKEERKPRR
;
A
#
# COMPACT_ATOMS: atom_id res chain seq x y z
N MET A 1 -31.24 20.69 -42.10
CA MET A 1 -30.28 19.58 -42.03
C MET A 1 -29.42 19.62 -40.73
N ALA A 2 -28.99 20.77 -40.23
CA ALA A 2 -28.17 20.88 -39.01
C ALA A 2 -28.86 20.40 -37.73
N MET A 3 -30.16 20.69 -37.52
CA MET A 3 -30.89 20.19 -36.31
C MET A 3 -31.05 18.67 -36.25
N ARG A 4 -31.08 17.99 -37.39
CA ARG A 4 -31.24 16.51 -37.44
C ARG A 4 -29.91 15.79 -37.10
N ARG A 5 -28.77 16.44 -37.42
CA ARG A 5 -27.43 15.92 -37.05
C ARG A 5 -27.14 16.09 -35.56
N LYS A 6 -27.56 17.21 -34.95
CA LYS A 6 -27.38 17.46 -33.51
C LYS A 6 -28.17 16.47 -32.64
N LYS A 7 -29.42 16.15 -33.00
CA LYS A 7 -30.22 15.11 -32.31
C LYS A 7 -29.64 13.69 -32.46
N LEU A 8 -28.96 13.41 -33.57
CA LEU A 8 -28.36 12.10 -33.81
C LEU A 8 -27.09 11.91 -32.97
N SER A 9 -26.24 12.96 -32.79
CA SER A 9 -25.05 12.93 -31.95
C SER A 9 -25.42 12.77 -30.46
N GLU A 10 -26.43 13.51 -29.98
CA GLU A 10 -26.92 13.40 -28.61
C GLU A 10 -27.51 12.01 -28.30
N GLN A 11 -28.21 11.40 -29.24
CA GLN A 11 -28.73 10.01 -29.10
C GLN A 11 -27.62 8.94 -29.15
N VAL A 12 -26.54 9.20 -29.90
CA VAL A 12 -25.37 8.29 -29.94
C VAL A 12 -24.58 8.41 -28.65
N GLU A 13 -24.34 9.62 -28.14
CA GLU A 13 -23.68 9.85 -26.84
C GLU A 13 -24.49 9.25 -25.68
N GLU A 14 -25.82 9.42 -25.67
CA GLU A 14 -26.68 8.82 -24.64
C GLU A 14 -26.69 7.29 -24.70
N LYS A 15 -26.67 6.69 -25.89
CA LYS A 15 -26.53 5.24 -26.08
C LYS A 15 -25.16 4.72 -25.67
N VAL A 16 -24.10 5.42 -26.03
CA VAL A 16 -22.72 5.06 -25.64
C VAL A 16 -22.56 5.17 -24.13
N THR A 17 -23.06 6.23 -23.50
CA THR A 17 -23.01 6.42 -22.04
C THR A 17 -23.85 5.36 -21.31
N LYS A 18 -25.05 5.01 -21.83
CA LYS A 18 -25.87 3.90 -21.27
C LYS A 18 -25.22 2.53 -21.50
N THR A 19 -24.54 2.32 -22.62
CA THR A 19 -23.82 1.06 -22.90
C THR A 19 -22.56 0.92 -22.03
N ILE A 20 -21.85 2.03 -21.78
CA ILE A 20 -20.71 2.06 -20.85
C ILE A 20 -21.19 1.81 -19.41
N ARG A 21 -22.30 2.43 -18.97
CA ARG A 21 -22.88 2.17 -17.64
C ARG A 21 -23.44 0.75 -17.48
N LYS A 22 -23.99 0.11 -18.52
CA LYS A 22 -24.45 -1.28 -18.47
C LYS A 22 -23.33 -2.34 -18.59
N LYS A 23 -22.11 -1.95 -18.98
CA LYS A 23 -20.95 -2.87 -19.07
C LYS A 23 -20.05 -2.89 -17.84
N GLN A 24 -20.35 -2.08 -16.84
CA GLN A 24 -19.73 -2.17 -15.52
C GLN A 24 -20.64 -2.99 -14.59
N GLU A 25 -20.92 -4.24 -14.95
CA GLU A 25 -21.28 -5.26 -13.96
C GLU A 25 -20.00 -5.51 -13.15
N GLU A 26 -19.99 -4.97 -11.93
CA GLU A 26 -18.94 -5.27 -10.96
C GLU A 26 -18.90 -6.79 -10.76
N PRO A 27 -17.72 -7.43 -10.82
CA PRO A 27 -17.63 -8.85 -10.56
C PRO A 27 -18.10 -9.10 -9.12
N GLU A 28 -19.08 -9.97 -8.94
CA GLU A 28 -19.53 -10.46 -7.64
C GLU A 28 -18.31 -10.97 -6.85
N TYR A 29 -17.91 -10.23 -5.81
CA TYR A 29 -16.75 -10.58 -4.98
C TYR A 29 -17.21 -11.11 -3.64
N ASP A 30 -16.82 -12.34 -3.34
CA ASP A 30 -16.97 -13.03 -2.05
C ASP A 30 -15.93 -12.50 -1.02
N GLY A 31 -15.91 -11.23 -0.74
CA GLY A 31 -15.00 -10.57 0.19
C GLY A 31 -15.54 -9.22 0.65
N SER A 32 -14.84 -8.58 1.60
CA SER A 32 -15.19 -7.24 2.07
C SER A 32 -15.14 -6.23 0.94
N ASP A 33 -16.20 -5.44 0.78
CA ASP A 33 -16.23 -4.28 -0.11
C ASP A 33 -15.40 -3.10 0.45
N ILE A 34 -14.86 -3.24 1.66
CA ILE A 34 -14.06 -2.23 2.33
C ILE A 34 -12.60 -2.40 1.97
N THR A 35 -11.98 -1.32 1.50
CA THR A 35 -10.54 -1.22 1.29
C THR A 35 -9.92 -0.19 2.22
N VAL A 36 -8.68 -0.41 2.61
CA VAL A 36 -7.87 0.51 3.41
C VAL A 36 -6.84 1.16 2.50
N SER A 37 -6.81 2.49 2.46
CA SER A 37 -5.82 3.23 1.67
C SER A 37 -4.42 3.07 2.26
N THR A 38 -3.43 2.96 1.39
CA THR A 38 -2.00 3.03 1.74
C THR A 38 -1.52 4.45 2.00
N GLY A 39 -2.38 5.47 1.76
CA GLY A 39 -2.02 6.88 1.77
C GLY A 39 -1.45 7.38 0.43
N SER A 40 -1.31 6.50 -0.55
CA SER A 40 -0.91 6.85 -1.92
C SER A 40 -1.96 6.37 -2.91
N THR A 41 -2.63 7.30 -3.58
CA THR A 41 -3.64 7.02 -4.61
C THR A 41 -3.10 6.08 -5.68
N LEU A 42 -1.88 6.31 -6.16
CA LEU A 42 -1.26 5.48 -7.19
C LEU A 42 -0.98 4.05 -6.71
N LEU A 43 -0.55 3.87 -5.47
CA LEU A 43 -0.32 2.54 -4.90
C LEU A 43 -1.66 1.82 -4.67
N ASP A 44 -2.67 2.52 -4.19
CA ASP A 44 -4.01 1.97 -4.01
C ASP A 44 -4.59 1.46 -5.33
N LEU A 45 -4.46 2.25 -6.40
CA LEU A 45 -4.85 1.86 -7.74
C LEU A 45 -4.00 0.70 -8.29
N ALA A 46 -2.69 0.68 -8.02
CA ALA A 46 -1.83 -0.43 -8.41
C ALA A 46 -2.24 -1.76 -7.74
N ILE A 47 -2.73 -1.72 -6.49
CA ILE A 47 -3.16 -2.90 -5.74
C ILE A 47 -4.48 -3.44 -6.29
N THR A 48 -5.53 -2.64 -6.34
CA THR A 48 -6.89 -3.09 -6.70
C THR A 48 -7.65 -2.15 -7.64
N GLY A 49 -7.01 -1.14 -8.22
CA GLY A 49 -7.64 -0.25 -9.19
C GLY A 49 -8.23 -1.00 -10.38
N GLY A 50 -9.40 -0.58 -10.82
CA GLY A 50 -10.21 -1.26 -11.83
C GLY A 50 -11.09 -2.39 -11.30
N ARG A 51 -10.91 -2.77 -10.02
CA ARG A 51 -11.82 -3.60 -9.24
C ARG A 51 -12.60 -2.75 -8.24
N PHE A 52 -11.91 -1.96 -7.44
CA PHE A 52 -12.47 -0.90 -6.62
C PHE A 52 -12.10 0.44 -7.24
N ARG A 53 -13.04 1.37 -7.28
CA ARG A 53 -12.82 2.67 -7.94
C ARG A 53 -11.59 3.40 -7.40
N GLU A 54 -11.46 3.47 -6.09
CA GLU A 54 -10.33 4.15 -5.42
C GLU A 54 -9.13 3.22 -5.16
N GLY A 55 -9.25 1.94 -5.44
CA GLY A 55 -8.21 0.96 -5.12
C GLY A 55 -8.11 0.66 -3.63
N GLY A 56 -6.89 0.40 -3.16
CA GLY A 56 -6.58 0.14 -1.75
C GLY A 56 -6.40 -1.34 -1.40
N VAL A 57 -6.13 -1.60 -0.14
CA VAL A 57 -5.89 -2.94 0.41
C VAL A 57 -7.20 -3.51 0.98
N PRO A 58 -7.74 -4.59 0.42
CA PRO A 58 -8.97 -5.20 0.95
C PRO A 58 -8.71 -5.88 2.29
N LEU A 59 -9.78 -6.00 3.09
CA LEU A 59 -9.74 -6.73 4.35
C LEU A 59 -9.74 -8.26 4.14
N GLY A 60 -9.56 -9.00 5.23
CA GLY A 60 -9.56 -10.47 5.23
C GLY A 60 -8.30 -11.09 4.63
N ILE A 61 -7.19 -10.36 4.56
CA ILE A 61 -5.94 -10.81 3.94
C ILE A 61 -4.70 -10.54 4.81
N LEU A 62 -3.66 -11.33 4.53
CA LEU A 62 -2.29 -11.08 4.98
C LEU A 62 -1.52 -10.36 3.87
N VAL A 63 -0.89 -9.23 4.24
CA VAL A 63 -0.02 -8.41 3.37
C VAL A 63 1.42 -8.48 3.86
N GLU A 64 2.35 -8.77 2.97
CA GLU A 64 3.79 -8.63 3.23
C GLU A 64 4.35 -7.43 2.45
N ILE A 65 4.97 -6.49 3.15
CA ILE A 65 5.70 -5.35 2.57
C ILE A 65 7.20 -5.63 2.74
N PHE A 66 7.91 -5.89 1.64
CA PHE A 66 9.31 -6.30 1.73
C PHE A 66 10.22 -5.47 0.82
N GLY A 67 11.49 -5.37 1.21
CA GLY A 67 12.48 -4.59 0.47
C GLY A 67 13.68 -4.21 1.33
N PRO A 68 14.64 -3.45 0.76
CA PRO A 68 15.84 -3.03 1.49
C PRO A 68 15.51 -2.10 2.67
N SER A 69 16.48 -1.91 3.55
CA SER A 69 16.37 -0.92 4.63
C SER A 69 16.22 0.49 4.06
N GLY A 70 15.44 1.34 4.73
CA GLY A 70 15.17 2.71 4.29
C GLY A 70 14.23 2.85 3.09
N ALA A 71 13.58 1.76 2.64
CA ALA A 71 12.64 1.79 1.50
C ALA A 71 11.20 2.17 1.89
N GLY A 72 10.95 2.73 3.08
CA GLY A 72 9.64 3.24 3.49
C GLY A 72 8.64 2.19 3.99
N LYS A 73 9.06 0.94 4.25
CA LYS A 73 8.17 -0.15 4.72
C LYS A 73 7.39 0.21 6.00
N THR A 74 8.11 0.70 7.01
CA THR A 74 7.52 1.16 8.29
C THR A 74 6.50 2.28 8.06
N VAL A 75 6.78 3.21 7.15
CA VAL A 75 5.86 4.31 6.80
C VAL A 75 4.56 3.77 6.22
N LEU A 76 4.64 2.83 5.28
CA LEU A 76 3.45 2.19 4.69
C LEU A 76 2.64 1.43 5.74
N LEU A 77 3.29 0.72 6.68
CA LEU A 77 2.59 0.06 7.80
C LEU A 77 1.90 1.06 8.71
N CYS A 78 2.59 2.14 9.12
CA CYS A 78 2.01 3.19 9.95
C CYS A 78 0.83 3.87 9.26
N GLN A 79 0.94 4.14 7.96
CA GLN A 79 -0.13 4.78 7.20
C GLN A 79 -1.37 3.89 7.06
N LEU A 80 -1.19 2.59 6.78
CA LEU A 80 -2.29 1.62 6.78
C LEU A 80 -2.97 1.54 8.15
N ALA A 81 -2.18 1.48 9.23
CA ALA A 81 -2.69 1.46 10.59
C ALA A 81 -3.47 2.73 10.93
N ALA A 82 -2.92 3.91 10.60
CA ALA A 82 -3.57 5.20 10.79
C ALA A 82 -4.90 5.30 10.02
N ASN A 83 -4.94 4.80 8.79
CA ASN A 83 -6.16 4.81 7.98
C ASN A 83 -7.24 3.87 8.53
N ILE A 84 -6.88 2.75 9.16
CA ILE A 84 -7.85 1.94 9.92
C ILE A 84 -8.42 2.72 11.10
N GLN A 85 -7.57 3.40 11.90
CA GLN A 85 -8.03 4.23 13.01
C GLN A 85 -8.92 5.39 12.54
N LYS A 86 -8.56 6.03 11.42
CA LYS A 86 -9.37 7.10 10.81
C LYS A 86 -10.76 6.63 10.37
N LEU A 87 -10.89 5.36 10.00
CA LEU A 87 -12.18 4.73 9.69
C LEU A 87 -12.94 4.24 10.95
N GLY A 88 -12.47 4.59 12.16
CA GLY A 88 -13.06 4.19 13.42
C GLY A 88 -12.71 2.76 13.86
N GLY A 89 -11.70 2.16 13.23
CA GLY A 89 -11.25 0.82 13.54
C GLY A 89 -10.22 0.74 14.66
N GLU A 90 -9.93 -0.48 15.08
CA GLU A 90 -8.94 -0.82 16.11
C GLU A 90 -7.67 -1.38 15.48
N VAL A 91 -6.53 -1.05 16.07
CA VAL A 91 -5.21 -1.44 15.56
C VAL A 91 -4.40 -2.10 16.67
N LYS A 92 -3.73 -3.21 16.36
CA LYS A 92 -2.70 -3.79 17.20
C LYS A 92 -1.37 -3.77 16.47
N PHE A 93 -0.34 -3.17 17.08
CA PHE A 93 0.98 -3.01 16.48
C PHE A 93 2.02 -3.81 17.27
N TYR A 94 2.74 -4.69 16.58
CA TYR A 94 3.84 -5.49 17.11
C TYR A 94 5.16 -4.98 16.56
N ASP A 95 6.12 -4.66 17.45
CA ASP A 95 7.43 -4.12 17.09
C ASP A 95 8.57 -4.97 17.71
N PRO A 96 8.87 -6.15 17.14
CA PRO A 96 9.94 -7.02 17.64
C PRO A 96 11.33 -6.37 17.68
N GLU A 97 11.55 -5.32 16.89
CA GLU A 97 12.82 -4.60 16.86
C GLU A 97 12.89 -3.48 17.90
N ALA A 98 11.79 -3.14 18.56
CA ALA A 98 11.65 -2.02 19.50
C ALA A 98 12.14 -0.68 18.91
N ARG A 99 11.87 -0.43 17.63
CA ARG A 99 12.40 0.71 16.87
C ARG A 99 11.34 1.74 16.49
N LEU A 100 10.08 1.46 16.72
CA LEU A 100 9.01 2.38 16.35
C LEU A 100 9.08 3.63 17.21
N ASN A 101 9.45 4.74 16.59
CA ASN A 101 9.35 6.03 17.24
C ASN A 101 7.88 6.48 17.24
N LYS A 102 7.26 6.58 18.44
CA LYS A 102 5.85 6.97 18.59
C LYS A 102 5.58 8.38 18.06
N GLN A 103 6.54 9.32 18.14
CA GLN A 103 6.39 10.66 17.56
C GLN A 103 6.37 10.59 16.03
N PHE A 104 7.25 9.76 15.46
CA PHE A 104 7.26 9.50 14.02
C PHE A 104 5.95 8.85 13.56
N ALA A 105 5.43 7.86 14.28
CA ALA A 105 4.14 7.23 13.97
C ALA A 105 2.98 8.24 13.95
N ARG A 106 2.96 9.19 14.91
CA ARG A 106 1.95 10.26 14.97
C ARG A 106 1.99 11.20 13.75
N MET A 107 3.14 11.41 13.13
CA MET A 107 3.24 12.22 11.90
C MET A 107 2.46 11.60 10.73
N PHE A 108 2.28 10.27 10.74
CA PHE A 108 1.42 9.55 9.79
C PHE A 108 -0.03 9.41 10.27
N GLY A 109 -0.39 10.04 11.38
CA GLY A 109 -1.73 9.97 11.97
C GLY A 109 -1.98 8.71 12.79
N LEU A 110 -0.96 7.87 13.04
CA LEU A 110 -1.10 6.68 13.88
C LEU A 110 -0.96 7.04 15.36
N GLU A 111 -2.03 6.81 16.12
CA GLU A 111 -1.98 6.86 17.58
C GLU A 111 -1.57 5.49 18.14
N VAL A 112 -0.41 5.47 18.80
CA VAL A 112 0.11 4.25 19.45
C VAL A 112 -0.18 4.33 20.94
N ARG A 113 -1.24 3.64 21.37
CA ARG A 113 -1.61 3.47 22.79
C ARG A 113 -0.82 2.33 23.42
N GLU A 114 -0.70 2.30 24.75
CA GLU A 114 0.05 1.25 25.44
C GLU A 114 -0.58 -0.14 25.20
N ASP A 115 -1.90 -0.23 25.25
CA ASP A 115 -2.64 -1.49 25.05
C ASP A 115 -2.60 -1.97 23.59
N ASP A 116 -2.28 -1.09 22.65
CA ASP A 116 -2.27 -1.38 21.22
C ASP A 116 -0.87 -1.72 20.68
N TYR A 117 0.16 -1.69 21.54
CA TYR A 117 1.55 -1.85 21.15
C TYR A 117 2.26 -2.90 22.02
N ASP A 118 2.86 -3.90 21.38
CA ASP A 118 3.64 -4.94 22.02
C ASP A 118 5.02 -5.12 21.36
N ILE A 119 5.98 -5.58 22.15
CA ILE A 119 7.34 -5.93 21.73
C ILE A 119 7.54 -7.44 21.95
N PRO A 120 7.12 -8.32 21.03
CA PRO A 120 7.29 -9.75 21.15
C PRO A 120 8.71 -10.17 20.77
N ASP A 121 9.28 -11.14 21.49
CA ASP A 121 10.60 -11.73 21.20
C ASP A 121 10.48 -12.95 20.28
N THR A 122 9.37 -13.67 20.36
CA THR A 122 9.21 -14.95 19.66
C THR A 122 8.01 -14.99 18.71
N VAL A 123 8.09 -15.92 17.74
CA VAL A 123 6.99 -16.21 16.81
C VAL A 123 5.73 -16.62 17.56
N THR A 124 5.85 -17.45 18.58
CA THR A 124 4.70 -17.89 19.40
C THR A 124 4.03 -16.71 20.09
N GLN A 125 4.79 -15.82 20.74
CA GLN A 125 4.26 -14.66 21.45
C GLN A 125 3.40 -13.75 20.55
N ILE A 126 3.84 -13.43 19.32
CA ILE A 126 3.06 -12.58 18.45
C ILE A 126 1.75 -13.24 18.04
N PHE A 127 1.76 -14.54 17.69
CA PHE A 127 0.55 -15.23 17.25
C PHE A 127 -0.41 -15.56 18.40
N ASP A 128 0.08 -15.81 19.61
CA ASP A 128 -0.74 -15.91 20.81
C ASP A 128 -1.37 -14.56 21.16
N GLY A 129 -0.59 -13.50 21.15
CA GLY A 129 -1.08 -12.13 21.34
C GLY A 129 -2.20 -11.76 20.36
N ILE A 130 -2.05 -12.12 19.08
CA ILE A 130 -3.10 -11.93 18.07
C ILE A 130 -4.37 -12.70 18.44
N ARG A 131 -4.24 -13.97 18.80
CA ARG A 131 -5.39 -14.82 19.18
C ARG A 131 -6.10 -14.30 20.43
N ASP A 132 -5.36 -13.84 21.42
CA ASP A 132 -5.93 -13.33 22.67
C ASP A 132 -6.58 -11.96 22.48
N TRP A 133 -5.99 -11.08 21.68
CA TRP A 133 -6.61 -9.80 21.30
C TRP A 133 -7.94 -10.03 20.57
N MET A 134 -7.99 -11.03 19.69
CA MET A 134 -9.19 -11.37 18.94
C MET A 134 -10.31 -11.98 19.81
N LYS A 135 -9.98 -12.63 20.94
CA LYS A 135 -10.99 -13.21 21.87
C LYS A 135 -11.64 -12.17 22.75
N LYS A 136 -10.93 -11.11 23.12
CA LYS A 136 -11.42 -10.06 24.05
C LYS A 136 -12.56 -9.23 23.47
N GLU A 137 -12.76 -9.27 22.16
CA GLU A 137 -13.65 -8.37 21.46
C GLU A 137 -14.80 -9.13 20.79
N GLU A 138 -16.01 -9.02 21.39
CA GLU A 138 -17.24 -9.64 20.86
C GLU A 138 -17.92 -8.82 19.74
N LYS A 139 -17.49 -7.57 19.49
CA LYS A 139 -18.10 -6.69 18.48
C LYS A 139 -17.63 -7.09 17.08
N ASN A 140 -18.51 -7.72 16.32
CA ASN A 140 -18.21 -8.23 14.97
C ASN A 140 -18.10 -7.14 13.87
N ASP A 141 -18.54 -5.90 14.14
CA ASP A 141 -18.69 -4.84 13.13
C ASP A 141 -17.55 -3.79 13.14
N ILE A 142 -16.53 -3.96 13.98
CA ILE A 142 -15.41 -3.02 14.05
C ILE A 142 -14.31 -3.46 13.10
N LEU A 143 -13.84 -2.50 12.28
CA LEU A 143 -12.67 -2.67 11.43
C LEU A 143 -11.42 -2.93 12.29
N ARG A 144 -10.64 -3.96 11.97
CA ARG A 144 -9.46 -4.32 12.75
C ARG A 144 -8.24 -4.55 11.90
N GLY A 145 -7.11 -4.02 12.38
CA GLY A 145 -5.81 -4.18 11.75
C GLY A 145 -4.73 -4.67 12.70
N ILE A 146 -3.92 -5.60 12.22
CA ILE A 146 -2.76 -6.14 12.90
C ILE A 146 -1.52 -5.80 12.08
N PHE A 147 -0.55 -5.16 12.73
CA PHE A 147 0.68 -4.70 12.07
C PHE A 147 1.90 -5.26 12.78
N ALA A 148 2.92 -5.67 12.02
CA ALA A 148 4.17 -6.20 12.58
C ALA A 148 5.39 -5.64 11.83
N ASP A 149 6.30 -4.98 12.54
CA ASP A 149 7.53 -4.38 11.98
C ASP A 149 8.77 -4.74 12.81
N SER A 150 9.60 -5.67 12.41
CA SER A 150 9.50 -6.60 11.29
C SER A 150 9.43 -8.04 11.79
N LEU A 151 8.72 -8.91 11.08
CA LEU A 151 8.72 -10.36 11.41
C LEU A 151 10.11 -11.00 11.31
N ALA A 152 11.05 -10.37 10.60
CA ALA A 152 12.44 -10.82 10.48
C ALA A 152 13.20 -10.85 11.81
N ALA A 153 12.79 -10.07 12.79
CA ALA A 153 13.45 -9.95 14.09
C ALA A 153 13.04 -11.04 15.10
N LEU A 154 11.90 -11.70 14.86
CA LEU A 154 11.39 -12.72 15.77
C LEU A 154 12.28 -13.97 15.80
N SER A 155 12.52 -14.50 17.00
CA SER A 155 13.19 -15.77 17.24
C SER A 155 12.19 -16.89 17.51
N THR A 156 12.63 -18.15 17.51
CA THR A 156 11.87 -19.25 18.11
C THR A 156 12.16 -19.33 19.60
N GLU A 157 11.27 -19.94 20.38
CA GLU A 157 11.53 -20.17 21.81
C GLU A 157 12.78 -21.02 22.02
N MET A 158 13.04 -21.98 21.15
CA MET A 158 14.26 -22.81 21.22
C MET A 158 15.52 -22.04 20.87
N GLU A 159 15.48 -21.10 19.91
CA GLU A 159 16.61 -20.19 19.64
C GLU A 159 16.97 -19.34 20.86
N MET A 160 15.96 -18.94 21.64
CA MET A 160 16.15 -18.17 22.87
C MET A 160 16.75 -19.01 24.02
N THR A 161 16.42 -20.29 24.12
CA THR A 161 16.82 -21.18 25.23
C THR A 161 18.08 -21.97 24.91
N GLU A 162 18.26 -22.47 23.71
CA GLU A 162 19.30 -23.41 23.33
C GLU A 162 20.35 -22.85 22.35
N GLY A 163 20.15 -21.61 21.88
CA GLY A 163 21.08 -20.95 20.93
C GLY A 163 21.13 -21.63 19.56
N ASP A 164 20.02 -22.14 19.07
CA ASP A 164 19.94 -22.94 17.86
C ASP A 164 20.27 -22.13 16.58
N LYS A 165 21.05 -22.73 15.70
CA LYS A 165 21.54 -22.15 14.44
C LYS A 165 20.63 -22.43 13.23
N MET A 166 19.48 -23.10 13.40
CA MET A 166 18.71 -23.62 12.28
C MET A 166 17.51 -22.72 11.88
N GLY A 167 17.70 -21.85 10.91
CA GLY A 167 16.60 -21.06 10.29
C GLY A 167 15.43 -21.86 9.72
N MET A 168 15.57 -23.18 9.53
CA MET A 168 14.48 -24.08 9.11
C MET A 168 13.40 -24.24 10.19
N ARG A 169 13.76 -24.22 11.49
CA ARG A 169 12.78 -24.31 12.59
C ARG A 169 11.89 -23.08 12.63
N ARG A 170 12.47 -21.90 12.50
CA ARG A 170 11.72 -20.63 12.43
C ARG A 170 10.72 -20.65 11.27
N ALA A 171 11.15 -21.07 10.09
CA ALA A 171 10.26 -21.18 8.93
C ALA A 171 9.11 -22.17 9.15
N LYS A 172 9.36 -23.29 9.84
CA LYS A 172 8.34 -24.28 10.21
C LYS A 172 7.33 -23.70 11.21
N GLU A 173 7.80 -23.02 12.24
CA GLU A 173 6.95 -22.38 13.27
C GLU A 173 6.08 -21.29 12.65
N PHE A 174 6.66 -20.37 11.84
CA PHE A 174 5.88 -19.41 11.05
C PHE A 174 4.82 -20.08 10.18
N SER A 175 5.17 -21.15 9.48
CA SER A 175 4.24 -21.87 8.61
C SER A 175 3.07 -22.46 9.38
N GLN A 176 3.31 -23.02 10.58
CA GLN A 176 2.26 -23.58 11.43
C GLN A 176 1.34 -22.50 11.97
N GLU A 177 1.89 -21.42 12.50
CA GLU A 177 1.11 -20.32 13.08
C GLU A 177 0.36 -19.53 12.01
N LEU A 178 0.97 -19.20 10.88
CA LEU A 178 0.32 -18.52 9.76
C LEU A 178 -0.86 -19.33 9.21
N ARG A 179 -0.72 -20.67 9.11
CA ARG A 179 -1.83 -21.52 8.65
C ARG A 179 -3.07 -21.42 9.53
N LYS A 180 -2.90 -21.30 10.86
CA LYS A 180 -4.00 -21.11 11.81
C LYS A 180 -4.56 -19.69 11.71
N THR A 181 -3.69 -18.69 11.70
CA THR A 181 -4.03 -17.27 11.77
C THR A 181 -4.68 -16.76 10.48
N CYS A 182 -4.25 -17.22 9.30
CA CYS A 182 -4.88 -16.83 8.04
C CYS A 182 -6.36 -17.19 7.94
N ARG A 183 -6.79 -18.28 8.59
CA ARG A 183 -8.22 -18.62 8.68
C ARG A 183 -8.99 -17.60 9.53
N ILE A 184 -8.42 -17.19 10.66
CA ILE A 184 -9.00 -16.17 11.53
C ILE A 184 -9.07 -14.82 10.81
N ILE A 185 -7.99 -14.42 10.13
CA ILE A 185 -7.93 -13.19 9.33
C ILE A 185 -9.10 -13.16 8.33
N LYS A 186 -9.29 -14.23 7.57
CA LYS A 186 -10.38 -14.31 6.57
C LYS A 186 -11.77 -14.31 7.24
N GLN A 187 -11.98 -15.14 8.27
CA GLN A 187 -13.27 -15.28 8.93
C GLN A 187 -13.73 -14.02 9.67
N LYS A 188 -12.78 -13.28 10.25
CA LYS A 188 -13.04 -12.06 11.02
C LYS A 188 -12.87 -10.79 10.17
N ASN A 189 -12.59 -10.93 8.88
CA ASN A 189 -12.40 -9.85 7.94
C ASN A 189 -11.34 -8.82 8.41
N LEU A 190 -10.19 -9.31 8.90
CA LEU A 190 -9.11 -8.49 9.43
C LEU A 190 -8.12 -8.10 8.33
N LEU A 191 -7.44 -6.97 8.50
CA LEU A 191 -6.20 -6.69 7.76
C LEU A 191 -5.01 -7.05 8.65
N MET A 192 -4.16 -7.99 8.19
CA MET A 192 -2.85 -8.19 8.78
C MET A 192 -1.77 -7.74 7.80
N ALA A 193 -0.92 -6.80 8.19
CA ALA A 193 0.21 -6.36 7.37
C ALA A 193 1.52 -6.48 8.16
N CYS A 194 2.56 -6.97 7.50
CA CYS A 194 3.88 -7.09 8.11
C CYS A 194 4.97 -6.58 7.18
N SER A 195 6.01 -6.01 7.76
CA SER A 195 7.24 -5.71 7.04
C SER A 195 8.20 -6.89 7.07
N ASN A 196 9.04 -6.98 6.03
CA ASN A 196 10.13 -7.94 5.98
C ASN A 196 11.36 -7.34 5.28
N GLN A 197 12.53 -7.74 5.69
CA GLN A 197 13.77 -7.31 5.06
C GLN A 197 14.18 -8.28 3.96
N VAL A 198 14.89 -7.79 2.95
CA VAL A 198 15.46 -8.61 1.88
C VAL A 198 16.94 -8.83 2.19
N ARG A 199 17.37 -10.08 2.12
CA ARG A 199 18.79 -10.46 2.16
C ARG A 199 19.24 -10.93 0.78
N LYS A 200 20.48 -10.58 0.40
CA LYS A 200 21.06 -11.18 -0.80
C LYS A 200 21.27 -12.67 -0.55
N ASN A 201 20.76 -13.47 -1.47
CA ASN A 201 21.05 -14.90 -1.47
C ASN A 201 22.41 -15.14 -2.11
N LEU A 202 23.43 -15.32 -1.26
CA LEU A 202 24.81 -15.52 -1.71
C LEU A 202 25.01 -16.87 -2.40
N ASP A 203 24.12 -17.84 -2.12
CA ASP A 203 24.16 -19.20 -2.67
C ASP A 203 23.30 -19.33 -3.96
N ALA A 204 22.69 -18.26 -4.41
CA ALA A 204 21.90 -18.27 -5.64
C ALA A 204 22.79 -18.47 -6.84
N GLY A 205 22.62 -19.58 -7.55
CA GLY A 205 23.21 -19.82 -8.87
C GLY A 205 22.72 -18.78 -9.90
N PRO A 206 23.24 -18.81 -11.14
CA PRO A 206 22.93 -17.82 -12.18
C PRO A 206 21.44 -17.61 -12.44
N TYR A 207 20.62 -18.63 -12.20
CA TYR A 207 19.17 -18.66 -12.41
C TYR A 207 18.36 -18.67 -11.10
N GLY A 208 19.01 -18.68 -9.94
CA GLY A 208 18.37 -18.72 -8.62
C GLY A 208 17.81 -17.36 -8.18
N ALA A 209 16.90 -17.39 -7.21
CA ALA A 209 16.37 -16.16 -6.61
C ALA A 209 17.48 -15.38 -5.91
N LYS A 210 17.84 -14.21 -6.45
CA LYS A 210 18.94 -13.34 -5.95
C LYS A 210 18.69 -12.78 -4.55
N TYR A 211 17.44 -12.84 -4.09
CA TYR A 211 17.02 -12.29 -2.81
C TYR A 211 16.14 -13.29 -2.07
N THR A 212 16.31 -13.38 -0.77
CA THR A 212 15.48 -14.17 0.15
C THR A 212 15.03 -13.29 1.30
N THR A 213 13.87 -13.61 1.87
CA THR A 213 13.32 -12.92 3.03
C THR A 213 13.53 -13.80 4.28
N PRO A 214 13.92 -13.24 5.44
CA PRO A 214 13.96 -13.95 6.70
C PRO A 214 12.58 -14.54 7.06
N GLY A 215 12.57 -15.67 7.76
CA GLY A 215 11.33 -16.42 8.03
C GLY A 215 10.98 -17.42 6.93
N GLY A 216 11.86 -17.58 5.92
CA GLY A 216 11.69 -18.50 4.80
C GLY A 216 10.58 -18.11 3.84
N GLU A 217 10.10 -19.07 3.06
CA GLU A 217 9.04 -18.84 2.06
C GLU A 217 7.63 -18.80 2.68
N ALA A 218 7.50 -19.14 3.99
CA ALA A 218 6.19 -19.28 4.64
C ALA A 218 5.37 -17.98 4.60
N ILE A 219 5.97 -16.83 4.97
CA ILE A 219 5.28 -15.54 4.95
C ILE A 219 4.82 -15.22 3.54
N GLY A 220 5.72 -15.33 2.56
CA GLY A 220 5.41 -15.08 1.16
C GLY A 220 4.36 -16.04 0.58
N PHE A 221 4.34 -17.30 1.05
CA PHE A 221 3.36 -18.29 0.62
C PHE A 221 1.95 -17.94 1.12
N TYR A 222 1.80 -17.63 2.42
CA TYR A 222 0.51 -17.32 3.03
C TYR A 222 0.00 -15.91 2.72
N SER A 223 0.87 -14.97 2.34
CA SER A 223 0.45 -13.63 1.97
C SER A 223 -0.40 -13.62 0.70
N SER A 224 -1.58 -13.02 0.79
CA SER A 224 -2.46 -12.78 -0.36
C SER A 224 -1.97 -11.63 -1.24
N LEU A 225 -1.29 -10.66 -0.62
CA LEU A 225 -0.68 -9.51 -1.28
C LEU A 225 0.77 -9.37 -0.82
N ARG A 226 1.69 -9.20 -1.77
CA ARG A 226 3.10 -8.89 -1.49
C ARG A 226 3.50 -7.63 -2.22
N LEU A 227 3.92 -6.61 -1.47
CA LEU A 227 4.40 -5.34 -1.98
C LEU A 227 5.92 -5.29 -1.87
N ARG A 228 6.59 -5.15 -3.00
CA ARG A 228 8.04 -5.03 -3.06
C ARG A 228 8.44 -3.57 -3.15
N CYS A 229 9.09 -3.07 -2.11
CA CYS A 229 9.71 -1.76 -2.14
C CYS A 229 11.11 -1.85 -2.73
N PHE A 230 11.43 -1.00 -3.69
CA PHE A 230 12.78 -0.88 -4.25
C PHE A 230 13.64 0.11 -3.44
N SER A 231 14.90 0.22 -3.80
CA SER A 231 15.79 1.22 -3.21
C SER A 231 15.27 2.63 -3.48
N SER A 232 15.24 3.45 -2.43
CA SER A 232 14.69 4.80 -2.50
C SER A 232 15.64 5.79 -3.15
N GLU A 233 15.08 6.72 -3.93
CA GLU A 233 15.78 7.91 -4.42
C GLU A 233 15.58 9.07 -3.44
N ARG A 234 16.63 9.86 -3.22
CA ARG A 234 16.60 10.99 -2.28
C ARG A 234 15.95 12.21 -2.91
N ILE A 235 14.96 12.78 -2.25
CA ILE A 235 14.37 14.07 -2.62
C ILE A 235 15.20 15.17 -1.95
N LYS A 236 15.81 16.02 -2.77
CA LYS A 236 16.70 17.08 -2.33
C LYS A 236 16.11 18.44 -2.62
N VAL A 237 16.29 19.36 -1.69
CA VAL A 237 15.91 20.78 -1.85
C VAL A 237 17.10 21.66 -1.55
N LYS A 238 17.28 22.66 -2.39
CA LYS A 238 18.28 23.71 -2.22
C LYS A 238 17.61 25.00 -1.79
N LYS A 239 18.10 25.59 -0.71
CA LYS A 239 17.66 26.90 -0.20
C LYS A 239 18.82 27.82 0.01
N LYS A 240 18.68 29.08 -0.33
CA LYS A 240 19.68 30.11 -0.05
C LYS A 240 19.48 30.65 1.38
N ILE A 241 20.45 30.38 2.26
CA ILE A 241 20.43 30.81 3.65
C ILE A 241 21.66 31.67 3.89
N ARG A 242 21.47 32.94 4.34
CA ARG A 242 22.56 33.87 4.62
C ARG A 242 23.62 33.95 3.50
N ARG A 243 23.17 34.15 2.26
CA ARG A 243 23.99 34.24 1.03
C ARG A 243 24.69 32.94 0.56
N LYS A 244 24.54 31.82 1.28
CA LYS A 244 25.06 30.51 0.87
C LYS A 244 23.94 29.57 0.45
N GLU A 245 24.13 28.84 -0.62
CA GLU A 245 23.23 27.76 -1.01
C GLU A 245 23.46 26.55 -0.08
N GLN A 246 22.39 26.03 0.46
CA GLN A 246 22.37 24.83 1.30
C GLN A 246 21.47 23.77 0.64
N GLU A 247 21.96 22.56 0.52
CA GLU A 247 21.18 21.40 0.05
C GLU A 247 20.84 20.50 1.23
N ARG A 248 19.59 20.02 1.28
CA ARG A 248 19.13 19.02 2.25
C ARG A 248 18.27 17.96 1.58
N VAL A 249 18.41 16.72 2.05
CA VAL A 249 17.49 15.64 1.76
C VAL A 249 16.28 15.86 2.65
N ILE A 250 15.10 16.02 2.05
CA ILE A 250 13.83 16.25 2.76
C ILE A 250 12.90 15.04 2.71
N GLY A 251 13.25 14.03 1.92
CA GLY A 251 12.41 12.85 1.76
C GLY A 251 13.02 11.85 0.78
N VAL A 252 12.23 10.84 0.48
CA VAL A 252 12.58 9.78 -0.47
C VAL A 252 11.42 9.49 -1.42
N ARG A 253 11.74 9.10 -2.65
CA ARG A 253 10.81 8.46 -3.59
C ARG A 253 11.13 6.97 -3.62
N THR A 254 10.14 6.14 -3.39
CA THR A 254 10.26 4.68 -3.44
C THR A 254 9.31 4.12 -4.50
N GLU A 255 9.82 3.33 -5.43
CA GLU A 255 8.97 2.54 -6.32
C GLU A 255 8.48 1.32 -5.55
N VAL A 256 7.17 1.05 -5.59
CA VAL A 256 6.52 -0.11 -4.97
C VAL A 256 5.85 -0.94 -6.05
N GLU A 257 6.18 -2.22 -6.10
CA GLU A 257 5.62 -3.21 -7.03
C GLU A 257 4.65 -4.14 -6.32
N VAL A 258 3.49 -4.38 -6.90
CA VAL A 258 2.60 -5.47 -6.53
C VAL A 258 3.21 -6.78 -7.00
N PHE A 259 4.14 -7.33 -6.22
CA PHE A 259 4.95 -8.49 -6.59
C PHE A 259 4.14 -9.79 -6.68
N LYS A 260 3.18 -9.98 -5.76
CA LYS A 260 2.22 -11.09 -5.74
C LYS A 260 0.86 -10.56 -5.33
N SER A 261 -0.18 -10.99 -6.00
CA SER A 261 -1.55 -10.66 -5.64
C SER A 261 -2.49 -11.81 -5.95
N SER A 262 -3.32 -12.19 -4.97
CA SER A 262 -4.51 -13.03 -5.15
C SER A 262 -5.80 -12.22 -5.06
N VAL A 263 -5.69 -10.89 -4.95
CA VAL A 263 -6.84 -9.98 -4.84
C VAL A 263 -7.15 -9.27 -6.16
N TRP A 264 -6.12 -8.99 -6.97
CA TRP A 264 -6.25 -8.41 -8.30
C TRP A 264 -4.99 -8.69 -9.14
N LYS A 265 -4.84 -8.00 -10.30
CA LYS A 265 -3.73 -8.16 -11.24
C LYS A 265 -2.38 -7.78 -10.58
N PRO A 266 -1.38 -8.67 -10.54
CA PRO A 266 -0.04 -8.35 -10.03
C PRO A 266 0.80 -7.54 -11.02
N PHE A 267 2.05 -7.22 -10.61
CA PHE A 267 3.13 -6.61 -11.39
C PHE A 267 2.95 -5.13 -11.73
N ARG A 268 1.90 -4.48 -11.21
CA ARG A 268 1.75 -3.03 -11.30
C ARG A 268 2.70 -2.34 -10.33
N ARG A 269 3.10 -1.12 -10.67
CA ARG A 269 4.05 -0.33 -9.90
C ARG A 269 3.50 1.06 -9.66
N ALA A 270 3.90 1.63 -8.54
CA ALA A 270 3.59 2.99 -8.16
C ALA A 270 4.79 3.66 -7.49
N ASP A 271 4.99 4.94 -7.77
CA ASP A 271 5.92 5.79 -7.06
C ASP A 271 5.26 6.34 -5.80
N VAL A 272 5.86 6.11 -4.65
CA VAL A 272 5.44 6.66 -3.36
C VAL A 272 6.46 7.70 -2.91
N TYR A 273 6.00 8.91 -2.66
CA TYR A 273 6.81 10.02 -2.17
C TYR A 273 6.63 10.16 -0.66
N ILE A 274 7.71 10.11 0.10
CA ILE A 274 7.71 10.19 1.56
C ILE A 274 8.56 11.39 1.97
N LEU A 275 7.97 12.39 2.58
CA LEU A 275 8.67 13.54 3.15
C LEU A 275 8.84 13.33 4.66
N PHE A 276 10.05 13.63 5.19
CA PHE A 276 10.43 13.30 6.56
C PHE A 276 9.60 14.01 7.63
N ASP A 277 9.16 15.24 7.34
CA ASP A 277 8.37 16.05 8.27
C ASP A 277 6.87 16.13 7.90
N TYR A 278 6.42 15.30 6.93
CA TYR A 278 5.05 15.40 6.41
C TYR A 278 4.36 14.03 6.32
N GLY A 279 5.09 13.01 5.85
CA GLY A 279 4.54 11.69 5.57
C GLY A 279 4.48 11.39 4.09
N ILE A 280 3.45 10.64 3.65
CA ILE A 280 3.23 10.34 2.23
C ILE A 280 2.69 11.59 1.53
N ASP A 281 3.45 12.09 0.55
CA ASP A 281 3.09 13.24 -0.30
C ASP A 281 2.33 12.75 -1.54
N ASP A 282 1.04 12.47 -1.36
CA ASP A 282 0.16 11.94 -2.41
C ASP A 282 -0.09 12.98 -3.51
N VAL A 283 -0.23 14.27 -3.15
CA VAL A 283 -0.42 15.37 -4.10
C VAL A 283 0.74 15.42 -5.10
N ARG A 284 1.98 15.30 -4.63
CA ARG A 284 3.18 15.23 -5.47
C ARG A 284 3.14 14.06 -6.45
N GLY A 285 2.78 12.88 -5.95
CA GLY A 285 2.64 11.66 -6.75
C GLY A 285 1.60 11.85 -7.86
N ASN A 286 0.44 12.31 -7.48
CA ASN A 286 -0.71 12.51 -8.33
C ASN A 286 -0.44 13.55 -9.44
N LEU A 287 0.10 14.72 -9.10
CA LEU A 287 0.49 15.75 -10.08
C LEU A 287 1.51 15.23 -11.10
N ARG A 288 2.51 14.46 -10.63
CA ARG A 288 3.51 13.87 -11.53
C ARG A 288 2.90 12.82 -12.45
N TYR A 289 1.98 12.02 -11.95
CA TYR A 289 1.28 11.01 -12.75
C TYR A 289 0.45 11.67 -13.85
N VAL A 290 -0.42 12.63 -13.49
CA VAL A 290 -1.24 13.38 -14.47
C VAL A 290 -0.35 13.94 -15.57
N LYS A 291 0.68 14.70 -15.20
CA LYS A 291 1.60 15.31 -16.16
C LYS A 291 2.31 14.30 -17.08
N THR A 292 2.67 13.13 -16.53
CA THR A 292 3.36 12.07 -17.29
C THR A 292 2.42 11.41 -18.29
N VAL A 293 1.19 11.09 -17.87
CA VAL A 293 0.20 10.41 -18.72
C VAL A 293 -0.33 11.32 -19.81
N THR A 294 -0.60 12.60 -19.48
CA THR A 294 -1.12 13.57 -20.47
C THR A 294 -0.04 14.12 -21.39
N GLY A 295 1.24 14.03 -21.01
CA GLY A 295 2.36 14.62 -21.76
C GLY A 295 2.43 16.15 -21.67
N ASP A 296 1.73 16.77 -20.74
CA ASP A 296 1.65 18.21 -20.59
C ASP A 296 2.97 18.85 -20.12
N THR A 297 3.22 20.07 -20.57
CA THR A 297 4.39 20.86 -20.13
C THR A 297 4.15 21.58 -18.81
N VAL A 298 2.89 21.77 -18.44
CA VAL A 298 2.42 22.47 -17.23
C VAL A 298 1.63 21.49 -16.37
N TYR A 299 1.72 21.57 -15.05
CA TYR A 299 0.84 20.81 -14.16
C TYR A 299 -0.59 21.34 -14.27
N ARG A 300 -1.59 20.44 -14.23
CA ARG A 300 -3.00 20.79 -14.33
C ARG A 300 -3.89 19.79 -13.59
N ILE A 301 -5.15 20.18 -13.37
CA ILE A 301 -6.24 19.32 -12.93
C ILE A 301 -7.40 19.56 -13.88
N GLY A 302 -7.83 18.56 -14.64
CA GLY A 302 -8.79 18.74 -15.73
C GLY A 302 -8.32 19.80 -16.71
N ASP A 303 -9.13 20.82 -16.93
CA ASP A 303 -8.79 21.98 -17.80
C ASP A 303 -8.05 23.10 -17.06
N THR A 304 -7.96 23.04 -15.73
CA THR A 304 -7.34 24.07 -14.89
C THR A 304 -5.82 23.94 -14.89
N LYS A 305 -5.13 24.92 -15.46
CA LYS A 305 -3.66 25.00 -15.45
C LYS A 305 -3.18 25.54 -14.12
N LEU A 306 -2.21 24.86 -13.50
CA LEU A 306 -1.56 25.29 -12.26
C LEU A 306 -0.25 26.03 -12.56
N SER A 307 0.90 25.35 -12.49
CA SER A 307 2.22 25.93 -12.73
C SER A 307 3.12 25.00 -13.55
N LYS A 308 4.23 25.52 -14.08
CA LYS A 308 5.33 24.71 -14.59
C LYS A 308 6.16 24.10 -13.46
N SER A 309 6.16 24.73 -12.30
CA SER A 309 6.84 24.29 -11.08
C SER A 309 5.97 23.31 -10.30
N LEU A 310 6.53 22.13 -9.96
CA LEU A 310 5.83 21.15 -9.13
C LEU A 310 5.50 21.70 -7.74
N ASN A 311 6.45 22.38 -7.10
CA ASN A 311 6.25 22.90 -5.74
C ASN A 311 5.18 24.01 -5.71
N GLU A 312 5.13 24.89 -6.69
CA GLU A 312 4.06 25.88 -6.81
C GLU A 312 2.71 25.21 -7.07
N SER A 313 2.68 24.17 -7.91
CA SER A 313 1.44 23.42 -8.17
C SER A 313 0.92 22.69 -6.92
N ILE A 314 1.81 22.13 -6.09
CA ILE A 314 1.43 21.54 -4.81
C ILE A 314 0.79 22.59 -3.91
N LEU A 315 1.42 23.77 -3.75
CA LEU A 315 0.88 24.85 -2.93
C LEU A 315 -0.50 25.30 -3.41
N ILE A 316 -0.70 25.47 -4.73
CA ILE A 316 -2.02 25.83 -5.29
C ILE A 316 -3.06 24.75 -4.95
N VAL A 317 -2.73 23.47 -5.10
CA VAL A 317 -3.66 22.36 -4.79
C VAL A 317 -4.06 22.39 -3.32
N GLU A 318 -3.10 22.60 -2.41
CA GLU A 318 -3.34 22.60 -0.96
C GLU A 318 -4.06 23.90 -0.49
N GLU A 319 -3.72 25.07 -1.04
CA GLU A 319 -4.34 26.35 -0.70
C GLU A 319 -5.79 26.45 -1.20
N ASP A 320 -6.06 25.90 -2.39
CA ASP A 320 -7.38 25.95 -3.02
C ASP A 320 -8.25 24.71 -2.65
N GLY A 321 -7.70 23.72 -1.90
CA GLY A 321 -8.40 22.52 -1.46
C GLY A 321 -8.78 21.57 -2.59
N LEU A 322 -7.91 21.44 -3.62
CA LEU A 322 -8.16 20.67 -4.85
C LEU A 322 -7.64 19.22 -4.79
N GLU A 323 -7.31 18.69 -3.61
CA GLU A 323 -6.75 17.34 -3.46
C GLU A 323 -7.70 16.26 -3.96
N GLN A 324 -9.02 16.44 -3.69
CA GLN A 324 -10.02 15.47 -4.11
C GLN A 324 -10.24 15.48 -5.61
N GLU A 325 -10.28 16.65 -6.24
CA GLU A 325 -10.38 16.81 -7.69
C GLU A 325 -9.17 16.20 -8.39
N LEU A 326 -7.98 16.44 -7.86
CA LEU A 326 -6.75 15.83 -8.36
C LEU A 326 -6.79 14.31 -8.25
N LYS A 327 -7.25 13.77 -7.12
CA LYS A 327 -7.41 12.33 -6.91
C LYS A 327 -8.37 11.73 -7.92
N GLU A 328 -9.52 12.36 -8.15
CA GLU A 328 -10.50 11.91 -9.15
C GLU A 328 -9.94 11.92 -10.58
N GLU A 329 -9.17 12.94 -10.94
CA GLU A 329 -8.47 13.01 -12.23
C GLU A 329 -7.50 11.82 -12.40
N VAL A 330 -6.72 11.51 -11.36
CA VAL A 330 -5.79 10.36 -11.37
C VAL A 330 -6.53 9.05 -11.54
N ILE A 331 -7.63 8.85 -10.81
CA ILE A 331 -8.46 7.64 -10.90
C ILE A 331 -9.02 7.48 -12.32
N ASN A 332 -9.52 8.56 -12.91
CA ASN A 332 -10.09 8.53 -14.25
C ASN A 332 -9.01 8.22 -15.31
N LEU A 333 -7.85 8.88 -15.25
CA LEU A 333 -6.72 8.62 -16.15
C LEU A 333 -6.17 7.20 -15.98
N TRP A 334 -6.06 6.71 -14.74
CA TRP A 334 -5.66 5.33 -14.48
C TRP A 334 -6.61 4.33 -15.15
N ASN A 335 -7.91 4.50 -14.96
CA ASN A 335 -8.91 3.62 -15.54
C ASN A 335 -8.91 3.71 -17.09
N GLU A 336 -8.69 4.87 -17.66
CA GLU A 336 -8.52 5.05 -19.11
C GLU A 336 -7.31 4.26 -19.62
N VAL A 337 -6.15 4.42 -18.98
CA VAL A 337 -4.93 3.67 -19.34
C VAL A 337 -5.18 2.16 -19.23
N GLU A 338 -5.75 1.68 -18.11
CA GLU A 338 -6.03 0.26 -17.90
C GLU A 338 -7.03 -0.31 -18.93
N ALA A 339 -7.97 0.50 -19.39
CA ALA A 339 -8.93 0.09 -20.42
C ALA A 339 -8.24 -0.22 -21.76
N HIS A 340 -7.19 0.52 -22.13
CA HIS A 340 -6.42 0.28 -23.35
C HIS A 340 -5.60 -1.01 -23.30
N PHE A 341 -5.28 -1.53 -22.12
CA PHE A 341 -4.58 -2.81 -21.93
C PHE A 341 -5.51 -3.97 -21.61
N LYS A 342 -6.82 -3.78 -21.72
CA LYS A 342 -7.79 -4.86 -21.49
C LYS A 342 -7.77 -5.84 -22.65
N GLU A 343 -7.64 -7.15 -22.34
CA GLU A 343 -7.71 -8.21 -23.35
C GLU A 343 -9.11 -8.26 -23.99
N GLU A 344 -9.18 -8.17 -25.30
CA GLU A 344 -10.44 -8.17 -26.07
C GLU A 344 -10.98 -9.58 -26.34
N ARG A 345 -10.13 -10.62 -26.20
CA ARG A 345 -10.52 -11.99 -26.42
C ARG A 345 -11.49 -12.46 -25.34
N LYS A 346 -12.52 -13.20 -25.76
CA LYS A 346 -13.46 -13.84 -24.82
C LYS A 346 -12.71 -14.84 -23.95
N PRO A 347 -12.97 -14.87 -22.62
CA PRO A 347 -12.43 -15.89 -21.74
C PRO A 347 -12.76 -17.29 -22.29
N ARG A 348 -11.80 -18.21 -22.23
CA ARG A 348 -12.09 -19.62 -22.48
C ARG A 348 -12.97 -20.11 -21.33
N ARG A 349 -14.13 -20.66 -21.69
CA ARG A 349 -15.04 -21.31 -20.73
C ARG A 349 -14.51 -22.67 -20.32
#